data_a7244de356810ecb60aab82ff4107b52
#
_entry.id   a7244de356810ecb60aab82ff4107b52
#
_cell.length_a   1.000
_cell.length_b   1.000
_cell.length_c   1.000
_cell.angle_alpha   90.00
_cell.angle_beta   90.00
_cell.angle_gamma   90.00
#
_symmetry.space_group_name_H-M   'P 1'
#
loop_
_entity.id
_entity.type
_entity.pdbx_description
1 polymer ?
#
loop_
_entity_poly.entity_id
_entity_poly.type
_entity_poly.pdbx_seq_one_letter_code
_entity_poly.pdbx_strand_id
1 'polypeptide(L)'
;MVVRMILIILSVSLGYPGLAAQGGGEPPPDRLMIPASLFDRAVACIKSFEGWHYARHHPYIGYGHKLLPGEKLTCNLTKAQADSLLRADLIKRCSTFRRFGKDALLLAVLSYNVGEYRLLGSGRIPKSTLIRKLEAGNRNIYQEYISYCRYKGRRHAGLLKRCKTEFALFFIP
;
A
#
# COMPACT_ATOMS: atom_id res chain seq x y z
N MET A 1 -4.17 8.68 35.69
CA MET A 1 -2.82 9.01 35.23
C MET A 1 -2.06 7.71 35.07
N VAL A 2 -2.07 7.13 33.86
CA VAL A 2 -1.27 5.94 33.50
C VAL A 2 -0.62 6.22 32.15
N VAL A 3 0.64 6.58 32.23
CA VAL A 3 1.56 6.76 31.11
C VAL A 3 1.90 5.35 30.61
N ARG A 4 1.50 5.00 29.39
CA ARG A 4 2.03 3.82 28.70
C ARG A 4 3.17 4.28 27.78
N MET A 5 4.36 3.95 28.24
CA MET A 5 5.64 4.08 27.57
C MET A 5 5.64 3.32 26.23
N ILE A 6 6.06 4.04 25.19
CA ILE A 6 6.46 3.43 23.92
C ILE A 6 7.80 2.75 24.18
N LEU A 7 7.84 1.43 24.10
CA LEU A 7 9.08 0.65 24.18
C LEU A 7 9.85 0.84 22.85
N ILE A 8 10.87 1.68 22.89
CA ILE A 8 11.91 1.72 21.87
C ILE A 8 12.85 0.56 22.18
N ILE A 9 12.79 -0.50 21.40
CA ILE A 9 13.77 -1.58 21.47
C ILE A 9 15.02 -1.08 20.76
N LEU A 10 16.00 -0.56 21.53
CA LEU A 10 17.37 -0.44 21.09
C LEU A 10 18.01 -1.84 21.10
N SER A 11 18.19 -2.41 19.94
CA SER A 11 19.02 -3.62 19.79
C SER A 11 20.49 -3.22 19.85
N VAL A 12 21.11 -3.43 21.01
CA VAL A 12 22.57 -3.40 21.16
C VAL A 12 23.11 -4.66 20.48
N SER A 13 23.82 -4.49 19.38
CA SER A 13 24.56 -5.56 18.71
C SER A 13 25.82 -5.86 19.48
N LEU A 14 25.81 -6.95 20.25
CA LEU A 14 27.02 -7.60 20.74
C LEU A 14 27.62 -8.39 19.58
N GLY A 15 28.82 -7.99 19.16
CA GLY A 15 29.58 -8.64 18.11
C GLY A 15 30.02 -10.06 18.53
N TYR A 16 29.72 -11.04 17.66
CA TYR A 16 30.40 -12.31 17.64
C TYR A 16 31.23 -12.40 16.35
N PRO A 17 32.53 -12.73 16.44
CA PRO A 17 33.33 -12.94 15.26
C PRO A 17 33.13 -14.35 14.70
N GLY A 18 32.88 -14.45 13.42
CA GLY A 18 33.28 -15.57 12.59
C GLY A 18 32.41 -16.80 12.63
N LEU A 19 31.58 -16.97 11.59
CA LEU A 19 31.59 -18.24 10.83
C LEU A 19 31.07 -17.93 9.41
N ALA A 20 31.96 -18.04 8.42
CA ALA A 20 31.59 -18.09 7.02
C ALA A 20 30.82 -19.40 6.78
N ALA A 21 29.53 -19.29 6.42
CA ALA A 21 28.79 -20.41 5.84
C ALA A 21 28.18 -19.90 4.53
N GLN A 22 28.79 -20.30 3.44
CA GLN A 22 28.15 -20.32 2.13
C GLN A 22 26.96 -21.26 2.22
N GLY A 23 25.79 -20.73 2.01
CA GLY A 23 24.55 -21.47 1.89
C GLY A 23 23.62 -20.65 1.04
N GLY A 24 23.69 -20.83 -0.30
CA GLY A 24 22.68 -20.34 -1.23
C GLY A 24 21.38 -21.10 -1.01
N GLY A 25 20.70 -20.75 0.08
CA GLY A 25 19.34 -21.18 0.32
C GLY A 25 18.40 -20.16 -0.33
N GLU A 26 17.58 -20.63 -1.23
CA GLU A 26 16.43 -19.87 -1.74
C GLU A 26 15.64 -19.30 -0.55
N PRO A 27 15.31 -18.00 -0.51
CA PRO A 27 14.56 -17.43 0.59
C PRO A 27 13.20 -18.15 0.70
N PRO A 28 12.68 -18.36 1.92
CA PRO A 28 11.42 -19.06 2.11
C PRO A 28 10.32 -18.42 1.27
N PRO A 29 9.44 -19.19 0.63
CA PRO A 29 8.46 -18.73 -0.36
C PRO A 29 7.42 -17.73 0.15
N ASP A 30 7.46 -17.36 1.43
CA ASP A 30 6.48 -16.46 2.08
C ASP A 30 6.97 -15.02 2.28
N ARG A 31 8.18 -14.65 1.82
CA ARG A 31 8.70 -13.30 1.97
C ARG A 31 8.44 -12.48 0.71
N LEU A 32 7.40 -11.67 0.70
CA LEU A 32 7.19 -10.68 -0.35
C LEU A 32 8.36 -9.70 -0.38
N MET A 33 9.28 -9.89 -1.35
CA MET A 33 10.45 -9.04 -1.54
C MET A 33 10.10 -7.91 -2.50
N ILE A 34 9.58 -6.79 -1.96
CA ILE A 34 9.43 -5.57 -2.75
C ILE A 34 10.77 -4.81 -2.66
N PRO A 35 11.45 -4.52 -3.79
CA PRO A 35 12.65 -3.70 -3.77
C PRO A 35 12.37 -2.34 -3.11
N ALA A 36 13.27 -1.90 -2.20
CA ALA A 36 13.09 -0.64 -1.47
C ALA A 36 12.87 0.56 -2.41
N SER A 37 13.63 0.62 -3.51
CA SER A 37 13.48 1.68 -4.52
C SER A 37 12.09 1.68 -5.19
N LEU A 38 11.50 0.50 -5.44
CA LEU A 38 10.16 0.39 -6.01
C LEU A 38 9.09 0.80 -4.99
N PHE A 39 9.28 0.43 -3.72
CA PHE A 39 8.41 0.86 -2.62
C PHE A 39 8.45 2.38 -2.42
N ASP A 40 9.65 3.00 -2.44
CA ASP A 40 9.81 4.45 -2.34
C ASP A 40 9.14 5.19 -3.52
N ARG A 41 9.22 4.62 -4.73
CA ARG A 41 8.48 5.15 -5.89
C ARG A 41 6.97 5.07 -5.69
N ALA A 42 6.47 4.01 -5.05
CA ALA A 42 5.04 3.89 -4.73
C ALA A 42 4.60 4.94 -3.71
N VAL A 43 5.38 5.17 -2.66
CA VAL A 43 5.15 6.24 -1.68
C VAL A 43 5.12 7.61 -2.36
N ALA A 44 6.10 7.91 -3.23
CA ALA A 44 6.15 9.18 -3.97
C ALA A 44 4.94 9.34 -4.92
N CYS A 45 4.57 8.27 -5.63
CA CYS A 45 3.41 8.25 -6.51
C CYS A 45 2.12 8.55 -5.75
N ILE A 46 1.87 7.88 -4.63
CA ILE A 46 0.68 8.12 -3.80
C ILE A 46 0.65 9.58 -3.32
N LYS A 47 1.76 10.10 -2.79
CA LYS A 47 1.85 11.50 -2.35
C LYS A 47 1.49 12.49 -3.46
N SER A 48 1.93 12.23 -4.69
CA SER A 48 1.68 13.13 -5.83
C SER A 48 0.21 13.20 -6.23
N PHE A 49 -0.56 12.12 -6.00
CA PHE A 49 -1.99 12.07 -6.34
C PHE A 49 -2.91 12.44 -5.17
N GLU A 50 -2.57 12.07 -3.93
CA GLU A 50 -3.39 12.39 -2.76
C GLU A 50 -3.24 13.84 -2.33
N GLY A 51 -2.03 14.40 -2.42
CA GLY A 51 -1.73 15.71 -1.85
C GLY A 51 -1.79 15.70 -0.33
N TRP A 52 -1.99 16.87 0.28
CA TRP A 52 -2.05 17.03 1.73
C TRP A 52 -3.48 17.20 2.23
N HIS A 53 -3.87 16.38 3.23
CA HIS A 53 -5.18 16.42 3.86
C HIS A 53 -5.15 17.29 5.12
N TYR A 54 -5.92 18.37 5.11
CA TYR A 54 -6.13 19.30 6.21
C TYR A 54 -7.36 18.91 7.05
N ALA A 55 -7.64 19.62 8.14
CA ALA A 55 -8.79 19.37 9.03
C ALA A 55 -10.14 19.24 8.29
N ARG A 56 -10.35 20.03 7.22
CA ARG A 56 -11.57 19.95 6.39
C ARG A 56 -11.78 18.63 5.66
N HIS A 57 -10.72 17.81 5.57
CA HIS A 57 -10.78 16.50 4.90
C HIS A 57 -11.07 15.35 5.87
N HIS A 58 -11.40 15.66 7.15
CA HIS A 58 -11.73 14.64 8.13
C HIS A 58 -12.71 13.61 7.53
N PRO A 59 -12.52 12.29 7.72
CA PRO A 59 -11.56 11.65 8.62
C PRO A 59 -10.18 11.34 7.98
N TYR A 60 -9.80 12.01 6.90
CA TYR A 60 -8.51 11.80 6.24
C TYR A 60 -7.48 12.82 6.72
N ILE A 61 -6.25 12.36 6.99
CA ILE A 61 -5.13 13.18 7.47
C ILE A 61 -3.84 12.88 6.69
N GLY A 62 -2.90 13.82 6.71
CA GLY A 62 -1.59 13.68 6.08
C GLY A 62 -1.69 13.38 4.58
N TYR A 63 -1.18 12.26 4.13
CA TYR A 63 -1.25 11.81 2.73
C TYR A 63 -2.39 10.80 2.50
N GLY A 64 -3.55 11.03 3.11
CA GLY A 64 -4.75 10.23 2.87
C GLY A 64 -4.97 9.07 3.84
N HIS A 65 -4.27 9.06 4.97
CA HIS A 65 -4.59 8.10 6.04
C HIS A 65 -5.99 8.35 6.57
N LYS A 66 -6.84 7.33 6.56
CA LYS A 66 -8.19 7.38 7.13
C LYS A 66 -8.14 7.03 8.60
N LEU A 67 -8.47 7.97 9.46
CA LEU A 67 -8.59 7.74 10.91
C LEU A 67 -9.54 6.58 11.20
N LEU A 68 -9.08 5.65 12.01
CA LEU A 68 -9.88 4.52 12.51
C LEU A 68 -10.49 4.84 13.87
N PRO A 69 -11.60 4.20 14.25
CA PRO A 69 -12.17 4.36 15.59
C PRO A 69 -11.13 4.04 16.67
N GLY A 70 -10.95 4.98 17.61
CA GLY A 70 -9.98 4.86 18.71
C GLY A 70 -8.56 5.36 18.40
N GLU A 71 -8.23 5.73 17.18
CA GLU A 71 -6.97 6.41 16.87
C GLU A 71 -6.96 7.84 17.42
N LYS A 72 -5.87 8.19 18.12
CA LYS A 72 -5.67 9.52 18.71
C LYS A 72 -4.84 10.46 17.84
N LEU A 73 -4.77 10.17 16.53
CA LEU A 73 -4.07 11.02 15.57
C LEU A 73 -4.93 12.24 15.20
N THR A 74 -4.26 13.34 14.88
CA THR A 74 -4.90 14.60 14.45
C THR A 74 -4.35 15.03 13.10
N CYS A 75 -4.96 16.05 12.47
CA CYS A 75 -4.46 16.63 11.23
C CYS A 75 -3.15 17.42 11.40
N ASN A 76 -2.70 17.66 12.63
CA ASN A 76 -1.46 18.41 12.96
C ASN A 76 -0.24 17.49 12.88
N LEU A 77 -0.06 16.81 11.76
CA LEU A 77 1.11 15.97 11.50
C LEU A 77 2.22 16.78 10.85
N THR A 78 3.47 16.50 11.22
CA THR A 78 4.62 16.89 10.40
C THR A 78 4.65 16.06 9.11
N LYS A 79 5.37 16.56 8.09
CA LYS A 79 5.56 15.81 6.84
C LYS A 79 6.22 14.45 7.08
N ALA A 80 7.16 14.36 8.01
CA ALA A 80 7.84 13.12 8.37
C ALA A 80 6.88 12.11 9.04
N GLN A 81 6.02 12.57 9.95
CA GLN A 81 5.00 11.72 10.58
C GLN A 81 3.99 11.20 9.56
N ALA A 82 3.52 12.08 8.67
CA ALA A 82 2.60 11.68 7.61
C ALA A 82 3.25 10.71 6.59
N ASP A 83 4.56 10.85 6.30
CA ASP A 83 5.31 9.90 5.48
C ASP A 83 5.39 8.52 6.14
N SER A 84 5.75 8.49 7.42
CA SER A 84 5.82 7.24 8.19
C SER A 84 4.45 6.54 8.24
N LEU A 85 3.38 7.30 8.40
CA LEU A 85 2.00 6.79 8.42
C LEU A 85 1.60 6.20 7.07
N LEU A 86 1.86 6.92 5.97
CA LEU A 86 1.64 6.43 4.61
C LEU A 86 2.40 5.11 4.34
N ARG A 87 3.68 5.05 4.75
CA ARG A 87 4.50 3.85 4.60
C ARG A 87 3.91 2.66 5.36
N ALA A 88 3.50 2.88 6.61
CA ALA A 88 2.85 1.84 7.43
C ALA A 88 1.55 1.35 6.77
N ASP A 89 0.71 2.24 6.28
CA ASP A 89 -0.52 1.91 5.57
C ASP A 89 -0.23 1.10 4.29
N LEU A 90 0.78 1.50 3.51
CA LEU A 90 1.15 0.80 2.28
C LEU A 90 1.71 -0.60 2.56
N ILE A 91 2.55 -0.75 3.59
CA ILE A 91 3.06 -2.06 4.04
C ILE A 91 1.90 -2.98 4.40
N LYS A 92 0.93 -2.48 5.20
CA LYS A 92 -0.26 -3.25 5.57
C LYS A 92 -1.03 -3.73 4.34
N ARG A 93 -1.23 -2.86 3.35
CA ARG A 93 -1.89 -3.21 2.08
C ARG A 93 -1.08 -4.22 1.27
N CYS A 94 0.23 -4.08 1.19
CA CYS A 94 1.09 -5.08 0.54
C CYS A 94 0.94 -6.45 1.20
N SER A 95 0.85 -6.50 2.54
CA SER A 95 0.61 -7.74 3.27
C SER A 95 -0.76 -8.36 2.96
N THR A 96 -1.81 -7.54 2.81
CA THR A 96 -3.14 -8.01 2.38
C THR A 96 -3.10 -8.68 1.00
N PHE A 97 -2.28 -8.15 0.08
CA PHE A 97 -2.17 -8.67 -1.29
C PHE A 97 -0.98 -9.60 -1.51
N ARG A 98 -0.24 -10.01 -0.46
CA ARG A 98 1.01 -10.81 -0.57
C ARG A 98 0.88 -12.05 -1.44
N ARG A 99 -0.30 -12.72 -1.43
CA ARG A 99 -0.59 -13.93 -2.21
C ARG A 99 -0.51 -13.73 -3.72
N PHE A 100 -0.54 -12.47 -4.19
CA PHE A 100 -0.43 -12.14 -5.62
C PHE A 100 1.03 -11.90 -6.06
N GLY A 101 2.01 -12.18 -5.18
CA GLY A 101 3.42 -12.12 -5.51
C GLY A 101 3.84 -10.77 -6.08
N LYS A 102 4.40 -10.75 -7.30
CA LYS A 102 4.89 -9.53 -7.95
C LYS A 102 3.80 -8.47 -8.20
N ASP A 103 2.53 -8.84 -8.20
CA ASP A 103 1.41 -7.91 -8.36
C ASP A 103 0.94 -7.27 -7.02
N ALA A 104 1.50 -7.70 -5.89
CA ALA A 104 1.06 -7.24 -4.58
C ALA A 104 1.20 -5.72 -4.39
N LEU A 105 2.31 -5.12 -4.82
CA LEU A 105 2.52 -3.67 -4.73
C LEU A 105 1.55 -2.91 -5.64
N LEU A 106 1.35 -3.38 -6.87
CA LEU A 106 0.39 -2.79 -7.81
C LEU A 106 -1.03 -2.75 -7.21
N LEU A 107 -1.46 -3.86 -6.61
CA LEU A 107 -2.77 -3.95 -5.96
C LEU A 107 -2.86 -3.11 -4.69
N ALA A 108 -1.78 -3.04 -3.91
CA ALA A 108 -1.70 -2.21 -2.72
C ALA A 108 -1.85 -0.72 -3.05
N VAL A 109 -1.17 -0.23 -4.09
CA VAL A 109 -1.27 1.14 -4.57
C VAL A 109 -2.68 1.46 -5.07
N LEU A 110 -3.28 0.58 -5.88
CA LEU A 110 -4.67 0.76 -6.32
C LEU A 110 -5.63 0.79 -5.13
N SER A 111 -5.45 -0.13 -4.17
CA SER A 111 -6.32 -0.21 -2.98
C SER A 111 -6.23 1.02 -2.09
N TYR A 112 -5.11 1.74 -2.11
CA TYR A 112 -4.96 3.00 -1.39
C TYR A 112 -5.98 4.04 -1.87
N ASN A 113 -6.23 4.07 -3.19
CA ASN A 113 -7.21 4.96 -3.82
C ASN A 113 -8.66 4.47 -3.65
N VAL A 114 -8.93 3.17 -3.86
CA VAL A 114 -10.30 2.67 -4.01
C VAL A 114 -10.81 1.86 -2.81
N GLY A 115 -9.91 1.46 -1.90
CA GLY A 115 -10.19 0.56 -0.78
C GLY A 115 -10.07 -0.91 -1.15
N GLU A 116 -9.56 -1.71 -0.21
CA GLU A 116 -9.34 -3.16 -0.38
C GLU A 116 -10.63 -3.92 -0.67
N TYR A 117 -11.73 -3.50 -0.02
CA TYR A 117 -13.04 -4.13 -0.19
C TYR A 117 -13.58 -4.08 -1.62
N ARG A 118 -13.20 -3.06 -2.41
CA ARG A 118 -13.59 -2.97 -3.82
C ARG A 118 -12.83 -3.95 -4.71
N LEU A 119 -11.67 -4.40 -4.26
CA LEU A 119 -10.87 -5.39 -4.97
C LEU A 119 -11.22 -6.80 -4.53
N LEU A 120 -11.14 -7.06 -3.24
CA LEU A 120 -11.29 -8.40 -2.65
C LEU A 120 -12.76 -8.82 -2.46
N GLY A 121 -13.68 -7.86 -2.49
CA GLY A 121 -15.05 -8.05 -2.09
C GLY A 121 -15.24 -7.92 -0.58
N SER A 122 -16.46 -7.63 -0.13
CA SER A 122 -16.83 -7.59 1.28
C SER A 122 -18.35 -7.57 1.42
N GLY A 123 -18.91 -8.47 2.21
CA GLY A 123 -20.36 -8.56 2.41
C GLY A 123 -21.09 -8.70 1.07
N ARG A 124 -21.86 -7.67 0.70
CA ARG A 124 -22.64 -7.65 -0.56
C ARG A 124 -21.82 -7.22 -1.79
N ILE A 125 -20.59 -6.77 -1.61
CA ILE A 125 -19.72 -6.34 -2.72
C ILE A 125 -18.96 -7.57 -3.24
N PRO A 126 -19.17 -7.97 -4.51
CA PRO A 126 -18.49 -9.13 -5.06
C PRO A 126 -17.00 -8.83 -5.29
N LYS A 127 -16.19 -9.90 -5.30
CA LYS A 127 -14.79 -9.84 -5.70
C LYS A 127 -14.68 -9.27 -7.13
N SER A 128 -13.75 -8.37 -7.33
CA SER A 128 -13.57 -7.67 -8.61
C SER A 128 -13.11 -8.62 -9.73
N THR A 129 -13.39 -8.24 -10.98
CA THR A 129 -12.90 -8.98 -12.16
C THR A 129 -11.37 -8.98 -12.22
N LEU A 130 -10.72 -7.88 -11.80
CA LEU A 130 -9.26 -7.80 -11.71
C LEU A 130 -8.68 -8.90 -10.82
N ILE A 131 -9.21 -9.07 -9.61
CA ILE A 131 -8.75 -10.10 -8.68
C ILE A 131 -9.07 -11.51 -9.21
N ARG A 132 -10.26 -11.73 -9.76
CA ARG A 132 -10.62 -13.03 -10.34
C ARG A 132 -9.70 -13.42 -11.50
N LYS A 133 -9.30 -12.47 -12.35
CA LYS A 133 -8.33 -12.74 -13.43
C LYS A 133 -6.98 -13.16 -12.86
N LEU A 134 -6.45 -12.42 -11.88
CA LEU A 134 -5.17 -12.76 -11.25
C LEU A 134 -5.21 -14.12 -10.53
N GLU A 135 -6.31 -14.45 -9.85
CA GLU A 135 -6.50 -15.77 -9.22
C GLU A 135 -6.56 -16.92 -10.25
N ALA A 136 -7.01 -16.62 -11.47
CA ALA A 136 -7.01 -17.57 -12.60
C ALA A 136 -5.66 -17.57 -13.37
N GLY A 137 -4.62 -16.90 -12.86
CA GLY A 137 -3.32 -16.80 -13.55
C GLY A 137 -3.30 -15.87 -14.76
N ASN A 138 -4.41 -15.17 -15.05
CA ASN A 138 -4.49 -14.27 -16.19
C ASN A 138 -4.05 -12.87 -15.78
N ARG A 139 -2.87 -12.46 -16.26
CA ARG A 139 -2.28 -11.16 -15.98
C ARG A 139 -2.58 -10.08 -17.05
N ASN A 140 -3.44 -10.37 -18.03
CA ASN A 140 -3.96 -9.32 -18.92
C ASN A 140 -5.05 -8.51 -18.22
N ILE A 141 -4.62 -7.63 -17.29
CA ILE A 141 -5.47 -6.90 -16.34
C ILE A 141 -5.49 -5.38 -16.55
N TYR A 142 -4.87 -4.88 -17.61
CA TYR A 142 -4.78 -3.44 -17.85
C TYR A 142 -6.14 -2.75 -17.90
N GLN A 143 -7.09 -3.35 -18.63
CA GLN A 143 -8.42 -2.74 -18.78
C GLN A 143 -9.20 -2.74 -17.46
N GLU A 144 -9.10 -3.82 -16.68
CA GLU A 144 -9.70 -3.91 -15.35
C GLU A 144 -9.08 -2.87 -14.41
N TYR A 145 -7.74 -2.70 -14.43
CA TYR A 145 -7.06 -1.73 -13.60
C TYR A 145 -7.47 -0.30 -13.90
N ILE A 146 -7.46 0.11 -15.16
CA ILE A 146 -7.85 1.47 -15.55
C ILE A 146 -9.36 1.74 -15.43
N SER A 147 -10.19 0.71 -15.25
CA SER A 147 -11.63 0.87 -15.01
C SER A 147 -11.95 1.55 -13.69
N TYR A 148 -11.01 1.56 -12.71
CA TYR A 148 -11.15 2.26 -11.42
C TYR A 148 -11.04 3.79 -11.52
N CYS A 149 -11.23 4.33 -12.71
CA CYS A 149 -11.19 5.77 -13.00
C CYS A 149 -12.55 6.49 -12.89
N ARG A 150 -13.55 5.91 -12.21
CA ARG A 150 -14.89 6.50 -12.11
C ARG A 150 -15.12 7.20 -10.77
N TYR A 151 -15.73 8.38 -10.85
CA TYR A 151 -16.25 9.12 -9.70
C TYR A 151 -17.73 9.42 -9.93
N LYS A 152 -18.59 9.08 -8.97
CA LYS A 152 -20.05 9.21 -9.10
C LYS A 152 -20.58 8.63 -10.42
N GLY A 153 -20.10 7.45 -10.80
CA GLY A 153 -20.51 6.74 -12.02
C GLY A 153 -19.89 7.23 -13.32
N ARG A 154 -19.27 8.42 -13.36
CA ARG A 154 -18.66 9.03 -14.57
C ARG A 154 -17.15 8.82 -14.60
N ARG A 155 -16.57 8.68 -15.79
CA ARG A 155 -15.11 8.66 -15.95
C ARG A 155 -14.52 10.00 -15.54
N HIS A 156 -13.44 9.96 -14.75
CA HIS A 156 -12.73 11.14 -14.26
C HIS A 156 -11.30 11.14 -14.81
N ALA A 157 -10.92 12.19 -15.53
CA ALA A 157 -9.62 12.25 -16.22
C ALA A 157 -8.42 12.11 -15.26
N GLY A 158 -8.49 12.75 -14.08
CA GLY A 158 -7.44 12.66 -13.07
C GLY A 158 -7.27 11.23 -12.52
N LEU A 159 -8.38 10.54 -12.24
CA LEU A 159 -8.33 9.14 -11.79
C LEU A 159 -7.82 8.22 -12.91
N LEU A 160 -8.20 8.48 -14.16
CA LEU A 160 -7.66 7.71 -15.29
C LEU A 160 -6.15 7.92 -15.46
N LYS A 161 -5.67 9.16 -15.34
CA LYS A 161 -4.24 9.47 -15.34
C LYS A 161 -3.54 8.73 -14.22
N ARG A 162 -4.09 8.75 -12.99
CA ARG A 162 -3.56 8.02 -11.84
C ARG A 162 -3.44 6.53 -12.13
N CYS A 163 -4.53 5.86 -12.52
CA CYS A 163 -4.51 4.43 -12.80
C CYS A 163 -3.50 4.05 -13.90
N LYS A 164 -3.39 4.84 -14.97
CA LYS A 164 -2.39 4.62 -16.04
C LYS A 164 -0.97 4.75 -15.52
N THR A 165 -0.69 5.79 -14.72
CA THR A 165 0.62 6.03 -14.12
C THR A 165 1.00 4.91 -13.15
N GLU A 166 0.11 4.53 -12.26
CA GLU A 166 0.33 3.45 -11.29
C GLU A 166 0.61 2.12 -12.02
N PHE A 167 -0.18 1.79 -13.04
CA PHE A 167 0.03 0.57 -13.82
C PHE A 167 1.38 0.57 -14.53
N ALA A 168 1.75 1.65 -15.19
CA ALA A 168 3.03 1.77 -15.89
C ALA A 168 4.24 1.69 -14.95
N LEU A 169 4.10 2.16 -13.71
CA LEU A 169 5.19 2.16 -12.73
C LEU A 169 5.36 0.83 -11.98
N PHE A 170 4.27 0.11 -11.74
CA PHE A 170 4.25 -1.00 -10.77
C PHE A 170 3.80 -2.34 -11.36
N PHE A 171 3.30 -2.40 -12.58
CA PHE A 171 3.08 -3.66 -13.26
C PHE A 171 4.40 -4.23 -13.75
N ILE A 172 4.77 -5.40 -13.23
CA ILE A 172 5.97 -6.14 -13.64
C ILE A 172 5.50 -7.23 -14.62
N PRO A 173 5.92 -7.20 -15.88
CA PRO A 173 5.52 -8.18 -16.90
C PRO A 173 5.81 -9.63 -16.52
#